data_1d406d05d8652ec11ee786bda1e819eb
#
_entry.id   1d406d05d8652ec11ee786bda1e819eb
#
_cell.length_a   1.000
_cell.length_b   1.000
_cell.length_c   1.000
_cell.angle_alpha   90.00
_cell.angle_beta   90.00
_cell.angle_gamma   90.00
#
_symmetry.space_group_name_H-M   'P 1'
#
loop_
_entity.id
_entity.type
_entity.pdbx_description
1 polymer ?
#
loop_
_entity_poly.entity_id
_entity_poly.type
_entity_poly.pdbx_seq_one_letter_code
_entity_poly.pdbx_strand_id
1 'polypeptide(L)'
;MKNSPILIIDDDDDDLELIKQAFADLNVPNEVLIFNTGDAFLDYMRATDKGTFFILCDFNMAKINGLELKRRIYDDERLRLKCVPFIFISTSNATAAIMGAYSFGVQGYFIKPNNYEGLKRLLQRIMLYWSDSQHPNV
;
A
#
# COMPACT_ATOMS: atom_id res chain seq x y z
N MET A 1 -7.84 -15.43 -2.59
CA MET A 1 -7.38 -15.53 -3.99
C MET A 1 -6.17 -14.63 -4.21
N LYS A 2 -5.09 -15.18 -4.70
CA LYS A 2 -3.85 -14.43 -4.92
C LYS A 2 -3.94 -13.47 -6.11
N ASN A 3 -5.04 -13.42 -6.81
CA ASN A 3 -5.30 -12.50 -7.90
C ASN A 3 -6.24 -11.35 -7.54
N SER A 4 -6.48 -11.12 -6.25
CA SER A 4 -7.20 -9.93 -5.80
C SER A 4 -6.42 -8.67 -6.15
N PRO A 5 -7.07 -7.50 -6.24
CA PRO A 5 -6.39 -6.29 -6.69
C PRO A 5 -5.31 -5.80 -5.71
N ILE A 6 -4.31 -5.15 -6.27
CA ILE A 6 -3.29 -4.40 -5.54
C ILE A 6 -3.75 -2.94 -5.49
N LEU A 7 -3.74 -2.34 -4.31
CA LEU A 7 -4.20 -0.97 -4.12
C LEU A 7 -3.00 -0.07 -3.82
N ILE A 8 -2.86 1.02 -4.57
CA ILE A 8 -1.74 1.96 -4.43
C ILE A 8 -2.30 3.32 -4.07
N ILE A 9 -1.76 3.92 -3.00
CA ILE A 9 -2.15 5.26 -2.55
C ILE A 9 -0.93 6.15 -2.58
N ASP A 10 -0.93 7.18 -3.41
CA ASP A 10 0.17 8.13 -3.54
C ASP A 10 -0.38 9.40 -4.20
N ASP A 11 -0.07 10.58 -3.66
CA ASP A 11 -0.56 11.84 -4.22
C ASP A 11 0.35 12.40 -5.33
N ASP A 12 1.44 11.73 -5.64
CA ASP A 12 2.35 12.11 -6.72
C ASP A 12 2.08 11.27 -7.95
N ASP A 13 1.57 11.89 -9.02
CA ASP A 13 1.19 11.19 -10.24
C ASP A 13 2.41 10.54 -10.93
N ASP A 14 3.58 11.13 -10.83
CA ASP A 14 4.79 10.57 -11.41
C ASP A 14 5.18 9.27 -10.68
N ASP A 15 5.10 9.26 -9.36
CA ASP A 15 5.35 8.05 -8.57
C ASP A 15 4.33 6.94 -8.91
N LEU A 16 3.06 7.30 -9.06
CA LEU A 16 2.02 6.35 -9.44
C LEU A 16 2.32 5.71 -10.79
N GLU A 17 2.74 6.50 -11.77
CA GLU A 17 3.08 5.99 -13.10
C GLU A 17 4.28 5.04 -13.04
N LEU A 18 5.30 5.36 -12.26
CA LEU A 18 6.47 4.49 -12.09
C LEU A 18 6.09 3.15 -11.45
N ILE A 19 5.24 3.19 -10.43
CA ILE A 19 4.78 1.97 -9.75
C ILE A 19 3.96 1.10 -10.71
N LYS A 20 3.04 1.72 -11.47
CA LYS A 20 2.27 1.00 -12.48
C LYS A 20 3.18 0.35 -13.53
N GLN A 21 4.19 1.10 -14.00
CA GLN A 21 5.13 0.59 -14.99
C GLN A 21 5.91 -0.61 -14.43
N ALA A 22 6.32 -0.52 -13.16
CA ALA A 22 7.06 -1.60 -12.51
C ALA A 22 6.23 -2.89 -12.43
N PHE A 23 4.95 -2.78 -12.05
CA PHE A 23 4.07 -3.94 -12.02
C PHE A 23 3.83 -4.51 -13.41
N ALA A 24 3.71 -3.66 -14.44
CA ALA A 24 3.58 -4.12 -15.82
C ALA A 24 4.84 -4.87 -16.27
N ASP A 25 6.01 -4.32 -15.97
CA ASP A 25 7.29 -4.95 -16.35
C ASP A 25 7.51 -6.29 -15.62
N LEU A 26 6.93 -6.44 -14.42
CA LEU A 26 6.99 -7.70 -13.67
C LEU A 26 5.94 -8.71 -14.12
N ASN A 27 5.10 -8.35 -15.08
CA ASN A 27 4.02 -9.20 -15.59
C ASN A 27 3.07 -9.68 -14.49
N VAL A 28 2.74 -8.78 -13.55
CA VAL A 28 1.85 -9.09 -12.44
C VAL A 28 0.43 -9.28 -12.96
N PRO A 29 -0.23 -10.42 -12.67
CA PRO A 29 -1.57 -10.66 -13.19
C PRO A 29 -2.67 -9.89 -12.47
N ASN A 30 -2.37 -9.34 -11.29
CA ASN A 30 -3.34 -8.64 -10.46
C ASN A 30 -3.72 -7.29 -11.06
N GLU A 31 -4.99 -6.93 -10.95
CA GLU A 31 -5.42 -5.57 -11.21
C GLU A 31 -4.72 -4.61 -10.25
N VAL A 32 -4.25 -3.47 -10.74
CA VAL A 32 -3.61 -2.44 -9.93
C VAL A 32 -4.53 -1.23 -9.92
N LEU A 33 -5.09 -0.93 -8.75
CA LEU A 33 -5.99 0.21 -8.55
C LEU A 33 -5.22 1.33 -7.86
N ILE A 34 -5.27 2.53 -8.43
CA ILE A 34 -4.51 3.67 -7.92
C ILE A 34 -5.45 4.72 -7.35
N PHE A 35 -5.03 5.31 -6.23
CA PHE A 35 -5.75 6.39 -5.55
C PHE A 35 -4.78 7.51 -5.26
N ASN A 36 -5.13 8.72 -5.69
CA ASN A 36 -4.27 9.88 -5.45
C ASN A 36 -4.63 10.64 -4.17
N THR A 37 -5.63 10.18 -3.44
CA THR A 37 -5.99 10.73 -2.12
C THR A 37 -6.40 9.61 -1.17
N GLY A 38 -6.20 9.82 0.12
CA GLY A 38 -6.66 8.90 1.15
C GLY A 38 -8.19 8.81 1.18
N ASP A 39 -8.89 9.93 0.93
CA ASP A 39 -10.36 9.93 0.93
C ASP A 39 -10.93 9.05 -0.18
N ALA A 40 -10.36 9.13 -1.38
CA ALA A 40 -10.80 8.27 -2.49
C ALA A 40 -10.58 6.79 -2.15
N PHE A 41 -9.45 6.47 -1.53
CA PHE A 41 -9.16 5.11 -1.07
C PHE A 41 -10.20 4.64 -0.04
N LEU A 42 -10.49 5.47 0.96
CA LEU A 42 -11.45 5.11 2.00
C LEU A 42 -12.85 4.88 1.42
N ASP A 43 -13.27 5.74 0.49
CA ASP A 43 -14.57 5.59 -0.18
C ASP A 43 -14.65 4.26 -0.93
N TYR A 44 -13.58 3.91 -1.64
CA TYR A 44 -13.52 2.63 -2.34
C TYR A 44 -13.61 1.46 -1.36
N MET A 45 -12.84 1.48 -0.27
CA MET A 45 -12.80 0.39 0.69
C MET A 45 -14.12 0.21 1.43
N ARG A 46 -14.85 1.30 1.68
CA ARG A 46 -16.17 1.23 2.32
C ARG A 46 -17.24 0.63 1.40
N ALA A 47 -17.06 0.78 0.09
CA ALA A 47 -18.06 0.36 -0.90
C ALA A 47 -17.79 -1.01 -1.51
N THR A 48 -16.51 -1.44 -1.56
CA THR A 48 -16.15 -2.67 -2.27
C THR A 48 -16.41 -3.91 -1.42
N ASP A 49 -16.78 -5.00 -2.10
CA ASP A 49 -16.80 -6.33 -1.52
C ASP A 49 -15.67 -7.23 -2.06
N LYS A 50 -14.83 -6.67 -2.93
CA LYS A 50 -13.64 -7.38 -3.44
C LYS A 50 -12.60 -7.54 -2.34
N GLY A 51 -11.83 -8.63 -2.42
CA GLY A 51 -10.64 -8.79 -1.60
C GLY A 51 -9.53 -7.83 -1.99
N THR A 52 -8.44 -7.89 -1.26
CA THR A 52 -7.25 -7.07 -1.49
C THR A 52 -6.02 -7.97 -1.44
N PHE A 53 -5.14 -7.87 -2.44
CA PHE A 53 -3.89 -8.61 -2.37
C PHE A 53 -2.92 -7.96 -1.39
N PHE A 54 -2.65 -6.67 -1.57
CA PHE A 54 -2.02 -5.82 -0.55
C PHE A 54 -2.26 -4.34 -0.90
N ILE A 55 -2.02 -3.48 0.09
CA ILE A 55 -2.13 -2.02 -0.05
C ILE A 55 -0.73 -1.45 0.11
N LEU A 56 -0.29 -0.63 -0.84
CA LEU A 56 0.97 0.10 -0.77
C LEU A 56 0.64 1.58 -0.70
N CYS A 57 1.06 2.24 0.38
CA CYS A 57 0.70 3.63 0.65
C CYS A 57 1.94 4.48 0.85
N ASP A 58 2.02 5.61 0.14
CA ASP A 58 3.04 6.61 0.41
C ASP A 58 2.81 7.20 1.80
N PHE A 59 3.88 7.28 2.59
CA PHE A 59 3.80 7.81 3.94
C PHE A 59 3.62 9.33 3.96
N ASN A 60 4.27 10.05 3.02
CA ASN A 60 4.30 11.52 2.99
C ASN A 60 3.35 12.06 1.92
N MET A 61 2.10 12.33 2.30
CA MET A 61 1.09 12.93 1.42
C MET A 61 0.64 14.27 1.98
N ALA A 62 0.20 15.17 1.08
CA ALA A 62 -0.03 16.58 1.43
C ALA A 62 -1.28 16.80 2.27
N LYS A 63 -2.42 16.19 1.91
CA LYS A 63 -3.70 16.44 2.58
C LYS A 63 -3.85 15.58 3.82
N ILE A 64 -4.07 14.28 3.63
CA ILE A 64 -4.06 13.32 4.73
C ILE A 64 -2.77 12.53 4.55
N ASN A 65 -1.83 12.67 5.49
CA ASN A 65 -0.59 11.88 5.38
C ASN A 65 -0.91 10.39 5.67
N GLY A 66 0.06 9.52 5.35
CA GLY A 66 -0.14 8.09 5.48
C GLY A 66 -0.45 7.65 6.90
N LEU A 67 0.19 8.27 7.89
CA LEU A 67 -0.03 7.92 9.29
C LEU A 67 -1.45 8.24 9.74
N GLU A 68 -1.97 9.40 9.37
CA GLU A 68 -3.35 9.80 9.68
C GLU A 68 -4.34 8.88 8.97
N LEU A 69 -4.08 8.53 7.72
CA LEU A 69 -4.92 7.58 6.99
C LEU A 69 -4.98 6.24 7.70
N LYS A 70 -3.81 5.72 8.11
CA LYS A 70 -3.77 4.42 8.79
C LYS A 70 -4.43 4.48 10.16
N ARG A 71 -4.32 5.62 10.87
CA ARG A 71 -5.01 5.80 12.14
C ARG A 71 -6.53 5.69 11.95
N ARG A 72 -7.07 6.34 10.92
CA ARG A 72 -8.51 6.26 10.62
C ARG A 72 -8.95 4.84 10.29
N ILE A 73 -8.13 4.10 9.57
CA ILE A 73 -8.40 2.69 9.26
C ILE A 73 -8.38 1.85 10.54
N TYR A 74 -7.37 2.07 11.38
CA TYR A 74 -7.21 1.32 12.63
C TYR A 74 -8.39 1.54 13.57
N ASP A 75 -8.92 2.77 13.63
CA ASP A 75 -10.02 3.12 14.50
C ASP A 75 -11.39 2.66 13.98
N ASP A 76 -11.47 2.24 12.72
CA ASP A 76 -12.71 1.79 12.09
C ASP A 76 -12.76 0.26 12.08
N GLU A 77 -13.64 -0.33 12.90
CA GLU A 77 -13.71 -1.78 13.04
C GLU A 77 -13.98 -2.50 11.72
N ARG A 78 -14.74 -1.88 10.81
CA ARG A 78 -15.05 -2.49 9.52
C ARG A 78 -13.87 -2.47 8.57
N LEU A 79 -12.97 -1.50 8.71
CA LEU A 79 -11.83 -1.35 7.82
C LEU A 79 -10.55 -1.99 8.36
N ARG A 80 -10.45 -2.17 9.66
CA ARG A 80 -9.20 -2.60 10.31
C ARG A 80 -8.62 -3.87 9.70
N LEU A 81 -9.41 -4.92 9.57
CA LEU A 81 -8.96 -6.17 8.94
C LEU A 81 -9.10 -6.16 7.43
N LYS A 82 -10.07 -5.40 6.90
CA LYS A 82 -10.29 -5.28 5.46
C LYS A 82 -9.09 -4.66 4.74
N CYS A 83 -8.32 -3.82 5.44
CA CYS A 83 -7.14 -3.14 4.91
C CYS A 83 -5.82 -3.82 5.31
N VAL A 84 -5.81 -5.13 5.39
CA VAL A 84 -4.61 -5.93 5.64
C VAL A 84 -4.32 -6.77 4.41
N PRO A 85 -3.10 -6.84 3.89
CA PRO A 85 -1.86 -6.18 4.36
C PRO A 85 -1.80 -4.70 3.95
N PHE A 86 -1.39 -3.86 4.88
CA PHE A 86 -1.17 -2.43 4.64
C PHE A 86 0.32 -2.14 4.81
N ILE A 87 0.96 -1.60 3.78
CA ILE A 87 2.40 -1.43 3.70
C ILE A 87 2.71 0.01 3.35
N PHE A 88 3.58 0.64 4.12
CA PHE A 88 4.08 1.97 3.79
C PHE A 88 5.33 1.91 2.92
N ILE A 89 5.45 2.88 2.03
CA ILE A 89 6.69 3.19 1.33
C ILE A 89 6.99 4.67 1.59
N SER A 90 8.24 4.99 1.93
CA SER A 90 8.58 6.33 2.39
C SER A 90 10.04 6.65 2.09
N THR A 91 10.35 7.94 1.90
CA THR A 91 11.74 8.39 1.83
C THR A 91 12.37 8.56 3.22
N SER A 92 11.56 8.53 4.28
CA SER A 92 12.03 8.76 5.65
C SER A 92 12.32 7.45 6.38
N ASN A 93 13.53 7.35 6.97
CA ASN A 93 13.87 6.27 7.88
C ASN A 93 13.87 6.72 9.35
N ALA A 94 13.20 7.82 9.66
CA ALA A 94 13.14 8.34 11.02
C ALA A 94 12.44 7.34 11.96
N THR A 95 13.05 7.11 13.10
CA THR A 95 12.52 6.14 14.08
C THR A 95 11.10 6.48 14.49
N ALA A 96 10.76 7.76 14.68
CA ALA A 96 9.43 8.18 15.08
C ALA A 96 8.38 7.83 14.01
N ALA A 97 8.71 7.98 12.72
CA ALA A 97 7.80 7.63 11.63
C ALA A 97 7.54 6.11 11.61
N ILE A 98 8.59 5.32 11.73
CA ILE A 98 8.49 3.86 11.74
C ILE A 98 7.69 3.38 12.94
N MET A 99 8.00 3.89 14.13
CA MET A 99 7.27 3.53 15.36
C MET A 99 5.80 3.89 15.27
N GLY A 100 5.50 5.09 14.76
CA GLY A 100 4.12 5.52 14.55
C GLY A 100 3.36 4.60 13.61
N ALA A 101 3.98 4.21 12.50
CA ALA A 101 3.37 3.31 11.53
C ALA A 101 3.01 1.95 12.18
N TYR A 102 3.96 1.33 12.85
CA TYR A 102 3.73 0.03 13.46
C TYR A 102 2.75 0.10 14.63
N SER A 103 2.65 1.24 15.31
CA SER A 103 1.67 1.41 16.40
C SER A 103 0.22 1.34 15.89
N PHE A 104 -0.01 1.58 14.61
CA PHE A 104 -1.32 1.44 13.97
C PHE A 104 -1.45 0.18 13.12
N GLY A 105 -0.59 -0.80 13.34
CA GLY A 105 -0.78 -2.15 12.84
C GLY A 105 -0.49 -2.36 11.36
N VAL A 106 0.55 -1.69 10.82
CA VAL A 106 0.98 -1.96 9.44
C VAL A 106 1.74 -3.27 9.36
N GLN A 107 1.76 -3.87 8.17
CA GLN A 107 2.47 -5.13 7.92
C GLN A 107 3.84 -4.91 7.30
N GLY A 108 4.21 -3.68 6.98
CA GLY A 108 5.54 -3.36 6.47
C GLY A 108 5.77 -1.87 6.34
N TYR A 109 7.03 -1.48 6.35
CA TYR A 109 7.46 -0.10 6.15
C TYR A 109 8.76 -0.16 5.37
N PHE A 110 8.74 0.29 4.12
CA PHE A 110 9.90 0.18 3.24
C PHE A 110 10.40 1.56 2.87
N ILE A 111 11.73 1.69 2.76
CA ILE A 111 12.33 2.92 2.26
C ILE A 111 12.23 2.93 0.73
N LYS A 112 11.75 4.04 0.20
CA LYS A 112 11.57 4.21 -1.24
C LYS A 112 12.94 4.19 -1.94
N PRO A 113 13.17 3.25 -2.87
CA PRO A 113 14.43 3.23 -3.62
C PRO A 113 14.56 4.48 -4.50
N ASN A 114 15.80 4.90 -4.75
CA ASN A 114 16.09 6.12 -5.50
C ASN A 114 16.25 5.88 -7.01
N ASN A 115 16.00 4.67 -7.51
CA ASN A 115 16.03 4.37 -8.93
C ASN A 115 14.97 3.33 -9.28
N TYR A 116 14.64 3.26 -10.56
CA TYR A 116 13.57 2.39 -11.05
C TYR A 116 13.85 0.91 -10.83
N GLU A 117 15.08 0.46 -11.08
CA GLU A 117 15.43 -0.95 -10.89
C GLU A 117 15.29 -1.38 -9.43
N GLY A 118 15.66 -0.50 -8.50
CA GLY A 118 15.48 -0.75 -7.08
C GLY A 118 14.01 -0.84 -6.70
N LEU A 119 13.19 0.06 -7.25
CA LEU A 119 11.74 0.03 -7.02
C LEU A 119 11.14 -1.29 -7.53
N LYS A 120 11.49 -1.69 -8.73
CA LYS A 120 11.00 -2.92 -9.33
C LYS A 120 11.39 -4.14 -8.49
N ARG A 121 12.63 -4.20 -8.01
CA ARG A 121 13.06 -5.30 -7.13
C ARG A 121 12.30 -5.32 -5.80
N LEU A 122 12.05 -4.15 -5.22
CA LEU A 122 11.28 -4.06 -3.98
C LEU A 122 9.86 -4.59 -4.18
N LEU A 123 9.19 -4.13 -5.23
CA LEU A 123 7.83 -4.57 -5.54
C LEU A 123 7.77 -6.06 -5.80
N GLN A 124 8.79 -6.63 -6.47
CA GLN A 124 8.87 -8.06 -6.70
C GLN A 124 8.95 -8.84 -5.38
N ARG A 125 9.76 -8.36 -4.43
CA ARG A 125 9.88 -9.01 -3.11
C ARG A 125 8.56 -8.96 -2.35
N ILE A 126 7.86 -7.85 -2.39
CA ILE A 126 6.56 -7.70 -1.74
C ILE A 126 5.56 -8.67 -2.37
N MET A 127 5.54 -8.76 -3.70
CA MET A 127 4.70 -9.69 -4.43
C MET A 127 4.96 -11.14 -4.02
N LEU A 128 6.23 -11.54 -3.97
CA LEU A 128 6.61 -12.90 -3.61
C LEU A 128 6.23 -13.23 -2.17
N TYR A 129 6.47 -12.29 -1.26
CA TYR A 129 6.14 -12.49 0.15
C TYR A 129 4.64 -12.76 0.32
N TRP A 130 3.79 -11.90 -0.27
CA TRP A 130 2.35 -12.03 -0.10
C TRP A 130 1.73 -13.12 -0.97
N SER A 131 2.44 -13.59 -1.99
CA SER A 131 2.05 -14.79 -2.71
C SER A 131 2.18 -16.04 -1.84
N ASP A 132 3.17 -16.06 -0.95
CA ASP A 132 3.42 -17.18 -0.06
C ASP A 132 2.68 -17.06 1.27
N SER A 133 2.49 -15.84 1.77
CA SER A 133 1.88 -15.61 3.08
C SER A 133 0.36 -15.66 3.01
N GLN A 134 -0.26 -16.20 4.04
CA GLN A 134 -1.71 -16.14 4.18
C GLN A 134 -2.12 -14.81 4.81
N HIS A 135 -3.28 -14.28 4.38
CA HIS A 135 -3.86 -13.09 5.00
C HIS A 135 -5.38 -13.08 4.79
N PRO A 136 -6.14 -12.25 5.53
CA PRO A 136 -7.60 -12.37 5.58
C PRO A 136 -8.35 -11.93 4.31
N ASN A 137 -7.70 -11.26 3.35
CA ASN A 137 -8.40 -10.56 2.27
C ASN A 137 -8.08 -11.06 0.85
N VAL A 138 -7.62 -12.29 0.73
CA VAL A 138 -7.38 -12.88 -0.60
C VAL A 138 -8.50 -13.82 -1.00
#